data_ff1b7e3d67883b4fb42b2442439ff9a9
#
_entry.id   ff1b7e3d67883b4fb42b2442439ff9a9
#
_cell.length_a   1.000
_cell.length_b   1.000
_cell.length_c   1.000
_cell.angle_alpha   90.00
_cell.angle_beta   90.00
_cell.angle_gamma   90.00
#
_symmetry.space_group_name_H-M   'P 1'
#
loop_
_entity.id
_entity.type
_entity.pdbx_description
1 polymer ?
#
loop_
_entity_poly.entity_id
_entity_poly.type
_entity_poly.pdbx_seq_one_letter_code
_entity_poly.pdbx_strand_id
1 'polypeptide(L)'
;MKSENIRNVAIIAHVDHGKTTLVDGLLKQSNTFRENQAEMNQTLLMDSGDQESERGITITAKQTSIYHGDYKINIIDTPGHADFSGEVERTLNMADGVILVVDAQEGPMPQTKFVLSKALELGLKPIVVVNKIDKPARRIAEVNDEVSDLFLELATNDDQLLYPTYYAIGRDGKAWPEVPENPEADANFEPIFDAIINEIPAPKVELDGDFQLLVTSLTYDNFLGKYAIGRISRGKVKSGEQIALIKRDGTVKKAKIDKLFAYRGLNREEISEAFAGDIVAITGVAEAEIGETLADANNPEALPTIEVEKPTLSMYLGPNTSPMKGREGEFTTSRQIGDRLRKELETNVSLQVEENGIGFIISGRGELHLSVLIETLRREGFEFEVGRPQVVTIQEDGVEKEPVEELIIEVVPEFVGAVSQEMGVRRAEMRSQENLPTGSNRLTYIITTRAMIGLRNLMLTATKGTIIMNSLPHGYQEMGAKIPSSRNGALIAFEKGTSTPYALQSAESRGELFVGPGTEVYAGMIVGLNNRQEDLEINVVKEKHLTNMRSKSSDGAVQLTPFTDLSLEQCIDFIEDDELLEVTPQNLRLRKRYLDSNERKRMAKSSK
;
A
#
# COMPACT_ATOMS: atom_id res chain seq x y z
N MET A 1 29.27 -19.24 5.01
CA MET A 1 28.34 -20.32 4.57
C MET A 1 28.61 -20.53 3.07
N LYS A 2 28.45 -21.75 2.54
CA LYS A 2 28.58 -21.94 1.08
C LYS A 2 27.30 -21.47 0.39
N SER A 3 27.39 -20.89 -0.81
CA SER A 3 26.24 -20.43 -1.59
C SER A 3 25.24 -21.55 -1.89
N GLU A 4 25.70 -22.79 -2.01
CA GLU A 4 24.87 -23.98 -2.21
C GLU A 4 23.85 -24.21 -1.07
N ASN A 5 24.14 -23.72 0.14
CA ASN A 5 23.30 -23.82 1.33
C ASN A 5 22.46 -22.56 1.58
N ILE A 6 22.39 -21.65 0.63
CA ILE A 6 21.52 -20.47 0.72
C ILE A 6 20.26 -20.71 -0.11
N ARG A 7 19.10 -20.25 0.39
CA ARG A 7 17.84 -20.17 -0.33
C ARG A 7 17.26 -18.78 -0.16
N ASN A 8 17.00 -18.10 -1.25
CA ASN A 8 16.36 -16.79 -1.26
C ASN A 8 14.93 -16.97 -1.74
N VAL A 9 13.96 -16.77 -0.87
CA VAL A 9 12.55 -17.05 -1.15
C VAL A 9 11.70 -15.82 -0.89
N ALA A 10 10.89 -15.44 -1.86
CA ALA A 10 9.86 -14.43 -1.67
C ALA A 10 8.53 -15.11 -1.28
N ILE A 11 7.77 -14.49 -0.39
CA ILE A 11 6.43 -14.98 -0.03
C ILE A 11 5.41 -14.00 -0.55
N ILE A 12 4.50 -14.49 -1.40
CA ILE A 12 3.43 -13.74 -2.02
C ILE A 12 2.07 -14.31 -1.63
N ALA A 13 1.12 -13.42 -1.37
CA ALA A 13 -0.24 -13.79 -1.02
C ALA A 13 -1.17 -12.63 -1.25
N HIS A 14 -2.46 -12.90 -1.38
CA HIS A 14 -3.47 -11.87 -1.19
C HIS A 14 -3.55 -11.44 0.29
N VAL A 15 -4.11 -10.26 0.53
CA VAL A 15 -4.43 -9.78 1.89
C VAL A 15 -5.28 -10.85 2.60
N ASP A 16 -5.01 -11.09 3.87
CA ASP A 16 -5.69 -12.08 4.72
C ASP A 16 -5.54 -13.57 4.32
N HIS A 17 -4.78 -13.94 3.28
CA HIS A 17 -4.50 -15.35 2.97
C HIS A 17 -3.56 -16.04 3.99
N GLY A 18 -2.99 -15.27 4.92
CA GLY A 18 -2.18 -15.78 6.03
C GLY A 18 -0.68 -15.79 5.76
N LYS A 19 -0.19 -14.92 4.89
CA LYS A 19 1.23 -14.72 4.60
C LYS A 19 2.05 -14.49 5.86
N THR A 20 1.73 -13.44 6.63
CA THR A 20 2.44 -13.08 7.87
C THR A 20 2.39 -14.20 8.91
N THR A 21 1.24 -14.88 9.03
CA THR A 21 1.08 -16.02 9.96
C THR A 21 1.97 -17.20 9.57
N LEU A 22 2.12 -17.46 8.26
CA LEU A 22 3.03 -18.50 7.77
C LEU A 22 4.48 -18.16 8.05
N VAL A 23 4.89 -16.90 7.77
CA VAL A 23 6.25 -16.42 8.06
C VAL A 23 6.58 -16.50 9.54
N ASP A 24 5.66 -16.04 10.40
CA ASP A 24 5.80 -16.13 11.85
C ASP A 24 5.98 -17.58 12.32
N GLY A 25 5.20 -18.50 11.75
CA GLY A 25 5.32 -19.91 12.06
C GLY A 25 6.68 -20.51 11.65
N LEU A 26 7.17 -20.17 10.45
CA LEU A 26 8.51 -20.55 9.98
C LEU A 26 9.60 -19.98 10.88
N LEU A 27 9.50 -18.72 11.29
CA LEU A 27 10.42 -18.08 12.22
C LEU A 27 10.46 -18.81 13.57
N LYS A 28 9.30 -19.14 14.14
CA LYS A 28 9.18 -19.79 15.45
C LYS A 28 9.65 -21.24 15.45
N GLN A 29 9.40 -21.98 14.36
CA GLN A 29 9.80 -23.39 14.26
C GLN A 29 11.24 -23.58 13.73
N SER A 30 11.86 -22.52 13.22
CA SER A 30 13.28 -22.57 12.88
C SER A 30 14.15 -22.53 14.14
N ASN A 31 15.36 -23.09 14.06
CA ASN A 31 16.34 -23.02 15.16
C ASN A 31 16.99 -21.63 15.33
N THR A 32 16.34 -20.57 14.81
CA THR A 32 16.89 -19.21 14.77
C THR A 32 16.76 -18.50 16.11
N PHE A 33 15.67 -18.71 16.84
CA PHE A 33 15.43 -18.13 18.16
C PHE A 33 15.71 -19.12 19.28
N ARG A 34 16.19 -18.61 20.43
CA ARG A 34 16.28 -19.40 21.65
C ARG A 34 14.89 -19.50 22.28
N GLU A 35 14.58 -20.65 22.91
CA GLU A 35 13.28 -20.95 23.52
C GLU A 35 12.75 -19.89 24.51
N ASN A 36 13.62 -19.07 25.09
CA ASN A 36 13.28 -18.05 26.09
C ASN A 36 13.34 -16.60 25.55
N GLN A 37 13.43 -16.40 24.24
CA GLN A 37 13.41 -15.04 23.67
C GLN A 37 12.00 -14.47 23.70
N ALA A 38 11.88 -13.15 23.95
CA ALA A 38 10.60 -12.45 24.04
C ALA A 38 9.79 -12.53 22.74
N GLU A 39 10.49 -12.62 21.59
CA GLU A 39 9.94 -12.76 20.25
C GLU A 39 9.08 -14.02 20.07
N MET A 40 9.40 -15.12 20.79
CA MET A 40 8.62 -16.37 20.73
C MET A 40 7.16 -16.20 21.22
N ASN A 41 6.90 -15.20 22.05
CA ASN A 41 5.57 -14.92 22.62
C ASN A 41 4.80 -13.83 21.86
N GLN A 42 5.42 -13.19 20.87
CA GLN A 42 4.77 -12.18 20.06
C GLN A 42 4.03 -12.82 18.88
N THR A 43 2.92 -12.18 18.47
CA THR A 43 2.19 -12.49 17.23
C THR A 43 2.49 -11.42 16.20
N LEU A 44 2.51 -11.78 14.91
CA LEU A 44 2.76 -10.87 13.80
C LEU A 44 4.13 -10.17 13.89
N LEU A 45 5.18 -10.99 14.08
CA LEU A 45 6.56 -10.51 14.22
C LEU A 45 7.03 -9.63 13.05
N MET A 46 6.53 -9.89 11.84
CA MET A 46 6.91 -9.15 10.64
C MET A 46 6.11 -7.86 10.47
N ASP A 47 4.84 -7.79 10.86
CA ASP A 47 3.99 -6.60 10.71
C ASP A 47 4.15 -5.65 11.92
N SER A 48 5.34 -5.07 12.06
CA SER A 48 5.71 -4.20 13.18
C SER A 48 5.33 -2.73 12.99
N GLY A 49 4.80 -2.34 11.83
CA GLY A 49 4.34 -0.99 11.53
C GLY A 49 2.91 -0.75 12.04
N ASP A 50 2.68 0.37 12.74
CA ASP A 50 1.34 0.71 13.26
C ASP A 50 0.28 0.71 12.14
N GLN A 51 0.59 1.31 10.99
CA GLN A 51 -0.31 1.37 9.84
C GLN A 51 -0.53 0.01 9.17
N GLU A 52 0.47 -0.87 9.15
CA GLU A 52 0.36 -2.23 8.64
C GLU A 52 -0.58 -3.06 9.53
N SER A 53 -0.39 -2.99 10.84
CA SER A 53 -1.24 -3.69 11.82
C SER A 53 -2.68 -3.19 11.81
N GLU A 54 -2.91 -1.87 11.72
CA GLU A 54 -4.25 -1.28 11.68
C GLU A 54 -5.02 -1.62 10.41
N ARG A 55 -4.31 -1.70 9.27
CA ARG A 55 -4.91 -1.96 7.95
C ARG A 55 -4.93 -3.44 7.58
N GLY A 56 -4.18 -4.28 8.31
CA GLY A 56 -4.04 -5.70 8.02
C GLY A 56 -3.26 -5.98 6.72
N ILE A 57 -2.42 -5.06 6.25
CA ILE A 57 -1.66 -5.19 4.99
C ILE A 57 -0.18 -4.94 5.21
N THR A 58 0.66 -5.66 4.48
CA THR A 58 2.09 -5.35 4.38
C THR A 58 2.27 -4.18 3.41
N ILE A 59 2.91 -3.10 3.87
CA ILE A 59 3.18 -1.88 3.10
C ILE A 59 4.61 -1.90 2.58
N THR A 60 5.57 -2.22 3.45
CA THR A 60 7.00 -2.22 3.13
C THR A 60 7.52 -3.65 3.11
N ALA A 61 8.26 -4.02 2.08
CA ALA A 61 8.91 -5.32 2.03
C ALA A 61 9.95 -5.47 3.15
N LYS A 62 9.94 -6.61 3.81
CA LYS A 62 10.84 -6.92 4.93
C LYS A 62 11.67 -8.14 4.61
N GLN A 63 12.90 -8.15 5.11
CA GLN A 63 13.81 -9.28 4.98
C GLN A 63 14.07 -9.90 6.34
N THR A 64 14.05 -11.22 6.37
CA THR A 64 14.47 -12.01 7.52
C THR A 64 15.25 -13.22 7.06
N SER A 65 16.04 -13.83 7.95
CA SER A 65 16.76 -15.06 7.63
C SER A 65 16.58 -16.06 8.75
N ILE A 66 16.27 -17.28 8.37
CA ILE A 66 16.14 -18.43 9.29
C ILE A 66 17.20 -19.49 8.96
N TYR A 67 17.49 -20.31 9.93
CA TYR A 67 18.43 -21.41 9.80
C TYR A 67 17.71 -22.73 10.02
N HIS A 68 17.83 -23.64 9.06
CA HIS A 68 17.28 -24.98 9.16
C HIS A 68 18.35 -26.00 8.75
N GLY A 69 18.83 -26.80 9.71
CA GLY A 69 20.02 -27.64 9.51
C GLY A 69 21.24 -26.81 9.10
N ASP A 70 21.85 -27.17 7.98
CA ASP A 70 23.01 -26.47 7.39
C ASP A 70 22.61 -25.34 6.44
N TYR A 71 21.30 -25.11 6.22
CA TYR A 71 20.78 -24.13 5.26
C TYR A 71 20.46 -22.82 5.95
N LYS A 72 20.75 -21.73 5.23
CA LYS A 72 20.26 -20.37 5.49
C LYS A 72 19.16 -20.05 4.49
N ILE A 73 17.97 -19.78 4.99
CA ILE A 73 16.82 -19.38 4.17
C ILE A 73 16.56 -17.91 4.42
N ASN A 74 16.82 -17.09 3.41
CA ASN A 74 16.44 -15.69 3.40
C ASN A 74 14.99 -15.58 2.93
N ILE A 75 14.12 -15.04 3.76
CA ILE A 75 12.71 -14.82 3.47
C ILE A 75 12.50 -13.33 3.17
N ILE A 76 11.89 -13.06 2.03
CA ILE A 76 11.53 -11.73 1.57
C ILE A 76 10.00 -11.64 1.63
N ASP A 77 9.50 -10.89 2.60
CA ASP A 77 8.08 -10.62 2.74
C ASP A 77 7.69 -9.45 1.82
N THR A 78 6.78 -9.71 0.87
CA THR A 78 6.40 -8.72 -0.15
C THR A 78 5.01 -8.16 0.12
N PRO A 79 4.76 -6.85 -0.18
CA PRO A 79 3.42 -6.31 -0.17
C PRO A 79 2.49 -7.07 -1.13
N GLY A 80 1.22 -7.24 -0.73
CA GLY A 80 0.21 -7.89 -1.58
C GLY A 80 -0.59 -6.92 -2.45
N HIS A 81 -0.55 -5.61 -2.18
CA HIS A 81 -1.38 -4.62 -2.85
C HIS A 81 -0.69 -4.00 -4.06
N ALA A 82 -1.43 -3.81 -5.17
CA ALA A 82 -0.90 -3.26 -6.43
C ALA A 82 -0.29 -1.84 -6.29
N ASP A 83 -0.79 -1.02 -5.35
CA ASP A 83 -0.24 0.31 -5.08
C ASP A 83 1.22 0.29 -4.60
N PHE A 84 1.70 -0.86 -4.12
CA PHE A 84 3.08 -1.09 -3.69
C PHE A 84 3.88 -1.96 -4.67
N SER A 85 3.46 -2.02 -5.94
CA SER A 85 4.13 -2.81 -6.99
C SER A 85 5.62 -2.54 -7.12
N GLY A 86 6.06 -1.30 -6.94
CA GLY A 86 7.48 -0.96 -6.96
C GLY A 86 8.31 -1.63 -5.86
N GLU A 87 7.71 -1.87 -4.67
CA GLU A 87 8.33 -2.67 -3.61
C GLU A 87 8.46 -4.14 -4.04
N VAL A 88 7.41 -4.68 -4.66
CA VAL A 88 7.37 -6.07 -5.14
C VAL A 88 8.43 -6.28 -6.22
N GLU A 89 8.46 -5.46 -7.27
CA GLU A 89 9.39 -5.60 -8.39
C GLU A 89 10.85 -5.60 -7.93
N ARG A 90 11.23 -4.67 -7.04
CA ARG A 90 12.60 -4.57 -6.56
C ARG A 90 13.01 -5.72 -5.63
N THR A 91 12.09 -6.21 -4.80
CA THR A 91 12.40 -7.24 -3.81
C THR A 91 12.41 -8.64 -4.39
N LEU A 92 11.56 -8.93 -5.39
CA LEU A 92 11.58 -10.18 -6.13
C LEU A 92 12.93 -10.43 -6.84
N ASN A 93 13.63 -9.37 -7.24
CA ASN A 93 14.98 -9.49 -7.83
C ASN A 93 16.04 -10.11 -6.89
N MET A 94 15.78 -10.16 -5.59
CA MET A 94 16.66 -10.83 -4.62
C MET A 94 16.35 -12.32 -4.46
N ALA A 95 15.19 -12.78 -4.91
CA ALA A 95 14.74 -14.16 -4.71
C ALA A 95 15.25 -15.12 -5.80
N ASP A 96 15.28 -16.41 -5.49
CA ASP A 96 15.52 -17.52 -6.42
C ASP A 96 14.26 -18.39 -6.59
N GLY A 97 13.29 -18.23 -5.69
CA GLY A 97 11.99 -18.87 -5.78
C GLY A 97 10.92 -18.10 -5.01
N VAL A 98 9.68 -18.55 -5.16
CA VAL A 98 8.51 -17.88 -4.58
C VAL A 98 7.56 -18.89 -3.95
N ILE A 99 7.06 -18.57 -2.75
CA ILE A 99 5.95 -19.28 -2.11
C ILE A 99 4.67 -18.50 -2.35
N LEU A 100 3.75 -19.10 -3.07
CA LEU A 100 2.40 -18.58 -3.28
C LEU A 100 1.47 -19.13 -2.20
N VAL A 101 0.96 -18.27 -1.33
CA VAL A 101 -0.01 -18.66 -0.28
C VAL A 101 -1.42 -18.33 -0.75
N VAL A 102 -2.30 -19.33 -0.79
CA VAL A 102 -3.68 -19.21 -1.24
C VAL A 102 -4.63 -19.70 -0.15
N ASP A 103 -5.67 -18.95 0.15
CA ASP A 103 -6.71 -19.37 1.10
C ASP A 103 -7.56 -20.51 0.50
N ALA A 104 -7.75 -21.60 1.24
CA ALA A 104 -8.53 -22.79 0.81
C ALA A 104 -10.01 -22.52 0.55
N GLN A 105 -10.54 -21.38 1.00
CA GLN A 105 -11.93 -20.98 0.78
C GLN A 105 -12.05 -19.99 -0.38
N GLU A 106 -11.16 -18.99 -0.45
CA GLU A 106 -11.25 -17.89 -1.40
C GLU A 106 -10.63 -18.23 -2.77
N GLY A 107 -9.55 -19.01 -2.77
CA GLY A 107 -8.77 -19.29 -3.98
C GLY A 107 -7.83 -18.16 -4.36
N PRO A 108 -7.21 -18.21 -5.55
CA PRO A 108 -6.33 -17.18 -6.05
C PRO A 108 -7.10 -15.90 -6.37
N MET A 109 -6.65 -14.77 -5.80
CA MET A 109 -7.28 -13.47 -5.96
C MET A 109 -6.50 -12.61 -6.97
N PRO A 110 -7.12 -11.56 -7.58
CA PRO A 110 -6.49 -10.78 -8.66
C PRO A 110 -5.13 -10.18 -8.32
N GLN A 111 -4.92 -9.68 -7.10
CA GLN A 111 -3.62 -9.14 -6.68
C GLN A 111 -2.53 -10.22 -6.66
N THR A 112 -2.88 -11.46 -6.33
CA THR A 112 -1.99 -12.62 -6.41
C THR A 112 -1.51 -12.84 -7.85
N LYS A 113 -2.41 -12.67 -8.84
CA LYS A 113 -2.10 -12.79 -10.27
C LYS A 113 -0.97 -11.82 -10.68
N PHE A 114 -1.06 -10.55 -10.28
CA PHE A 114 -0.04 -9.55 -10.59
C PHE A 114 1.34 -9.93 -10.04
N VAL A 115 1.42 -10.24 -8.74
CA VAL A 115 2.71 -10.54 -8.09
C VAL A 115 3.29 -11.86 -8.62
N LEU A 116 2.45 -12.87 -8.86
CA LEU A 116 2.87 -14.14 -9.45
C LEU A 116 3.38 -13.94 -10.89
N SER A 117 2.71 -13.16 -11.73
CA SER A 117 3.18 -12.85 -13.09
C SER A 117 4.60 -12.28 -13.06
N LYS A 118 4.85 -11.28 -12.19
CA LYS A 118 6.19 -10.69 -12.03
C LYS A 118 7.23 -11.70 -11.56
N ALA A 119 6.87 -12.60 -10.64
CA ALA A 119 7.75 -13.66 -10.16
C ALA A 119 8.11 -14.66 -11.29
N LEU A 120 7.12 -15.05 -12.09
CA LEU A 120 7.32 -15.97 -13.22
C LEU A 120 8.10 -15.33 -14.38
N GLU A 121 7.88 -14.04 -14.67
CA GLU A 121 8.68 -13.27 -15.64
C GLU A 121 10.16 -13.23 -15.25
N LEU A 122 10.48 -13.14 -13.95
CA LEU A 122 11.84 -13.21 -13.41
C LEU A 122 12.42 -14.63 -13.39
N GLY A 123 11.64 -15.65 -13.78
CA GLY A 123 12.06 -17.05 -13.80
C GLY A 123 12.17 -17.68 -12.42
N LEU A 124 11.50 -17.15 -11.39
CA LEU A 124 11.51 -17.71 -10.04
C LEU A 124 10.78 -19.06 -10.01
N LYS A 125 11.32 -20.02 -9.22
CA LYS A 125 10.70 -21.33 -9.04
C LYS A 125 9.53 -21.22 -8.04
N PRO A 126 8.29 -21.57 -8.41
CA PRO A 126 7.14 -21.45 -7.53
C PRO A 126 6.94 -22.68 -6.65
N ILE A 127 6.45 -22.45 -5.43
CA ILE A 127 5.86 -23.43 -4.50
C ILE A 127 4.48 -22.89 -4.14
N VAL A 128 3.46 -23.72 -4.11
CA VAL A 128 2.10 -23.35 -3.70
C VAL A 128 1.81 -23.87 -2.30
N VAL A 129 1.23 -23.01 -1.45
CA VAL A 129 0.73 -23.38 -0.11
C VAL A 129 -0.74 -23.00 -0.02
N VAL A 130 -1.62 -24.01 -0.05
CA VAL A 130 -3.06 -23.86 0.20
C VAL A 130 -3.25 -23.81 1.72
N ASN A 131 -3.53 -22.62 2.22
CA ASN A 131 -3.62 -22.31 3.66
C ASN A 131 -5.07 -22.32 4.16
N LYS A 132 -5.23 -22.38 5.50
CA LYS A 132 -6.54 -22.36 6.19
C LYS A 132 -7.44 -23.54 5.80
N ILE A 133 -6.85 -24.72 5.62
CA ILE A 133 -7.60 -25.94 5.30
C ILE A 133 -8.48 -26.45 6.46
N ASP A 134 -8.41 -25.83 7.63
CA ASP A 134 -9.28 -26.04 8.80
C ASP A 134 -10.67 -25.35 8.64
N LYS A 135 -10.81 -24.39 7.75
CA LYS A 135 -12.08 -23.67 7.55
C LYS A 135 -13.21 -24.60 7.09
N PRO A 136 -14.44 -24.46 7.67
CA PRO A 136 -15.57 -25.30 7.26
C PRO A 136 -15.97 -25.16 5.79
N ALA A 137 -15.80 -23.96 5.22
CA ALA A 137 -16.16 -23.64 3.83
C ALA A 137 -15.00 -23.85 2.85
N ARG A 138 -13.96 -24.61 3.23
CA ARG A 138 -12.85 -24.95 2.34
C ARG A 138 -13.34 -25.69 1.08
N ARG A 139 -12.75 -25.36 -0.06
CA ARG A 139 -13.01 -25.98 -1.37
C ARG A 139 -11.69 -26.33 -2.08
N ILE A 140 -10.89 -27.18 -1.42
CA ILE A 140 -9.49 -27.43 -1.79
C ILE A 140 -9.34 -27.92 -3.23
N ALA A 141 -10.22 -28.79 -3.72
CA ALA A 141 -10.14 -29.33 -5.08
C ALA A 141 -10.33 -28.21 -6.12
N GLU A 142 -11.36 -27.38 -5.96
CA GLU A 142 -11.64 -26.25 -6.83
C GLU A 142 -10.53 -25.19 -6.77
N VAL A 143 -9.97 -24.92 -5.59
CA VAL A 143 -8.84 -23.99 -5.43
C VAL A 143 -7.59 -24.51 -6.15
N ASN A 144 -7.32 -25.82 -6.11
CA ASN A 144 -6.21 -26.40 -6.86
C ASN A 144 -6.41 -26.25 -8.37
N ASP A 145 -7.64 -26.43 -8.87
CA ASP A 145 -7.99 -26.23 -10.29
C ASP A 145 -7.81 -24.75 -10.68
N GLU A 146 -8.32 -23.80 -9.87
CA GLU A 146 -8.16 -22.36 -10.10
C GLU A 146 -6.68 -21.92 -10.08
N VAL A 147 -5.86 -22.49 -9.20
CA VAL A 147 -4.41 -22.25 -9.19
C VAL A 147 -3.76 -22.80 -10.45
N SER A 148 -4.17 -23.98 -10.90
CA SER A 148 -3.65 -24.57 -12.14
C SER A 148 -4.01 -23.72 -13.37
N ASP A 149 -5.24 -23.21 -13.45
CA ASP A 149 -5.67 -22.30 -14.51
C ASP A 149 -4.86 -20.99 -14.48
N LEU A 150 -4.59 -20.45 -13.28
CA LEU A 150 -3.76 -19.27 -13.11
C LEU A 150 -2.32 -19.49 -13.61
N PHE A 151 -1.71 -20.63 -13.31
CA PHE A 151 -0.37 -20.96 -13.82
C PHE A 151 -0.37 -21.19 -15.34
N LEU A 152 -1.39 -21.83 -15.90
CA LEU A 152 -1.55 -21.99 -17.35
C LEU A 152 -1.66 -20.64 -18.08
N GLU A 153 -2.27 -19.65 -17.45
CA GLU A 153 -2.36 -18.29 -17.99
C GLU A 153 -1.04 -17.51 -17.91
N LEU A 154 -0.29 -17.67 -16.81
CA LEU A 154 0.84 -16.78 -16.48
C LEU A 154 2.22 -17.38 -16.75
N ALA A 155 2.36 -18.71 -16.83
CA ALA A 155 3.65 -19.36 -17.02
C ALA A 155 4.30 -18.95 -18.35
N THR A 156 5.59 -18.64 -18.28
CA THR A 156 6.41 -18.26 -19.43
C THR A 156 7.14 -19.47 -20.05
N ASN A 157 7.17 -20.61 -19.34
CA ASN A 157 7.77 -21.86 -19.79
C ASN A 157 7.15 -23.07 -19.07
N ASP A 158 7.35 -24.27 -19.62
CA ASP A 158 6.76 -25.51 -19.12
C ASP A 158 7.26 -25.90 -17.71
N ASP A 159 8.49 -25.52 -17.34
CA ASP A 159 9.07 -25.85 -16.01
C ASP A 159 8.30 -25.16 -14.86
N GLN A 160 7.64 -24.02 -15.15
CA GLN A 160 6.84 -23.29 -14.18
C GLN A 160 5.48 -23.92 -13.93
N LEU A 161 5.02 -24.80 -14.81
CA LEU A 161 3.78 -25.59 -14.61
C LEU A 161 4.01 -26.80 -13.68
N LEU A 162 5.29 -27.14 -13.42
CA LEU A 162 5.68 -28.21 -12.50
C LEU A 162 6.01 -27.60 -11.13
N TYR A 163 4.97 -27.21 -10.38
CA TYR A 163 5.11 -26.66 -9.02
C TYR A 163 4.56 -27.65 -7.98
N PRO A 164 5.24 -27.81 -6.84
CA PRO A 164 4.72 -28.59 -5.72
C PRO A 164 3.65 -27.79 -4.97
N THR A 165 2.62 -28.51 -4.48
CA THR A 165 1.54 -27.92 -3.66
C THR A 165 1.57 -28.54 -2.27
N TYR A 166 1.50 -27.69 -1.25
CA TYR A 166 1.42 -28.05 0.17
C TYR A 166 0.14 -27.51 0.79
N TYR A 167 -0.30 -28.11 1.87
CA TYR A 167 -1.52 -27.75 2.57
C TYR A 167 -1.19 -27.34 3.99
N ALA A 168 -1.75 -26.21 4.48
CA ALA A 168 -1.34 -25.66 5.75
C ALA A 168 -2.50 -25.13 6.60
N ILE A 169 -2.27 -25.13 7.90
CA ILE A 169 -2.99 -24.35 8.90
C ILE A 169 -1.94 -23.42 9.53
N GLY A 170 -1.71 -22.27 8.86
CA GLY A 170 -0.64 -21.35 9.25
C GLY A 170 -0.74 -20.87 10.69
N ARG A 171 -1.97 -20.61 11.18
CA ARG A 171 -2.23 -20.21 12.56
C ARG A 171 -1.72 -21.24 13.59
N ASP A 172 -1.86 -22.51 13.29
CA ASP A 172 -1.52 -23.60 14.20
C ASP A 172 -0.09 -24.16 13.94
N GLY A 173 0.62 -23.59 12.95
CA GLY A 173 1.99 -24.00 12.61
C GLY A 173 2.08 -25.40 11.99
N LYS A 174 1.07 -25.82 11.24
CA LYS A 174 0.96 -27.18 10.66
C LYS A 174 0.97 -27.13 9.14
N ALA A 175 1.65 -28.10 8.50
CA ALA A 175 1.65 -28.27 7.06
C ALA A 175 1.82 -29.75 6.66
N TRP A 176 1.35 -30.07 5.45
CA TRP A 176 1.37 -31.42 4.89
C TRP A 176 1.66 -31.37 3.38
N PRO A 177 2.34 -32.37 2.81
CA PRO A 177 2.54 -32.49 1.36
C PRO A 177 1.28 -32.91 0.58
N GLU A 178 0.30 -33.52 1.27
CA GLU A 178 -0.99 -33.95 0.74
C GLU A 178 -2.11 -33.49 1.66
N VAL A 179 -3.36 -33.45 1.15
CA VAL A 179 -4.52 -33.09 1.98
C VAL A 179 -4.66 -34.09 3.15
N PRO A 180 -4.53 -33.65 4.42
CA PRO A 180 -4.60 -34.57 5.54
C PRO A 180 -6.02 -35.12 5.73
N GLU A 181 -6.13 -36.42 6.04
CA GLU A 181 -7.42 -37.03 6.42
C GLU A 181 -7.95 -36.41 7.72
N ASN A 182 -7.05 -36.06 8.66
CA ASN A 182 -7.38 -35.39 9.91
C ASN A 182 -6.53 -34.12 10.10
N PRO A 183 -7.08 -32.92 9.89
CA PRO A 183 -6.39 -31.65 10.11
C PRO A 183 -6.02 -31.36 11.58
N GLU A 184 -6.65 -32.06 12.54
CA GLU A 184 -6.36 -31.96 13.97
C GLU A 184 -5.08 -32.70 14.38
N ALA A 185 -4.56 -33.61 13.52
CA ALA A 185 -3.35 -34.39 13.81
C ALA A 185 -2.16 -33.48 14.08
N ASP A 186 -1.23 -33.99 14.90
CA ASP A 186 0.05 -33.32 15.15
C ASP A 186 0.85 -33.22 13.85
N ALA A 187 1.26 -32.00 13.53
CA ALA A 187 2.10 -31.66 12.39
C ALA A 187 2.91 -30.38 12.69
N ASN A 188 3.87 -30.10 11.85
CA ASN A 188 4.72 -28.90 11.93
C ASN A 188 5.01 -28.38 10.51
N PHE A 189 5.86 -27.37 10.37
CA PHE A 189 6.25 -26.81 9.07
C PHE A 189 7.43 -27.52 8.39
N GLU A 190 7.89 -28.66 8.91
CA GLU A 190 8.98 -29.44 8.28
C GLU A 190 8.74 -29.68 6.77
N PRO A 191 7.50 -30.03 6.30
CA PRO A 191 7.26 -30.20 4.87
C PRO A 191 7.52 -28.93 4.04
N ILE A 192 7.31 -27.73 4.63
CA ILE A 192 7.57 -26.46 3.94
C ILE A 192 9.08 -26.16 3.93
N PHE A 193 9.79 -26.43 5.03
CA PHE A 193 11.25 -26.32 5.06
C PHE A 193 11.91 -27.23 4.03
N ASP A 194 11.48 -28.48 3.97
CA ASP A 194 11.95 -29.46 2.98
C ASP A 194 11.65 -28.99 1.54
N ALA A 195 10.46 -28.44 1.31
CA ALA A 195 10.10 -27.87 0.01
C ALA A 195 11.04 -26.72 -0.39
N ILE A 196 11.29 -25.77 0.50
CA ILE A 196 12.20 -24.66 0.24
C ILE A 196 13.61 -25.16 -0.08
N ILE A 197 14.11 -26.15 0.65
CA ILE A 197 15.46 -26.68 0.47
C ILE A 197 15.60 -27.45 -0.84
N ASN A 198 14.61 -28.29 -1.18
CA ASN A 198 14.69 -29.22 -2.29
C ASN A 198 14.21 -28.63 -3.62
N GLU A 199 13.21 -27.76 -3.62
CA GLU A 199 12.57 -27.23 -4.83
C GLU A 199 13.14 -25.87 -5.25
N ILE A 200 13.49 -25.00 -4.29
CA ILE A 200 14.10 -23.72 -4.61
C ILE A 200 15.57 -23.92 -4.95
N PRO A 201 16.06 -23.49 -6.12
CA PRO A 201 17.45 -23.63 -6.48
C PRO A 201 18.37 -22.78 -5.58
N ALA A 202 19.60 -23.22 -5.41
CA ALA A 202 20.64 -22.36 -4.86
C ALA A 202 20.88 -21.14 -5.76
N PRO A 203 21.29 -19.99 -5.21
CA PRO A 203 21.59 -18.81 -6.01
C PRO A 203 22.60 -19.11 -7.12
N LYS A 204 22.28 -18.74 -8.36
CA LYS A 204 23.21 -18.82 -9.49
C LYS A 204 24.20 -17.67 -9.40
N VAL A 205 25.40 -17.93 -8.92
CA VAL A 205 26.40 -16.92 -8.59
C VAL A 205 27.80 -17.32 -9.06
N GLU A 206 28.62 -16.31 -9.34
CA GLU A 206 30.04 -16.43 -9.62
C GLU A 206 30.86 -16.08 -8.37
N LEU A 207 31.45 -17.10 -7.71
CA LEU A 207 32.11 -16.91 -6.41
C LEU A 207 33.50 -16.25 -6.53
N ASP A 208 34.23 -16.52 -7.61
CA ASP A 208 35.60 -16.06 -7.82
C ASP A 208 35.69 -14.73 -8.62
N GLY A 209 34.56 -14.13 -8.94
CA GLY A 209 34.49 -12.85 -9.64
C GLY A 209 34.69 -11.63 -8.74
N ASP A 210 34.81 -10.46 -9.35
CA ASP A 210 34.87 -9.17 -8.67
C ASP A 210 33.52 -8.86 -7.98
N PHE A 211 33.57 -8.23 -6.82
CA PHE A 211 32.36 -7.91 -6.02
C PHE A 211 31.33 -7.11 -6.81
N GLN A 212 30.08 -7.52 -6.72
CA GLN A 212 28.94 -6.84 -7.34
C GLN A 212 27.66 -7.06 -6.55
N LEU A 213 26.94 -5.97 -6.23
CA LEU A 213 25.66 -5.96 -5.53
C LEU A 213 24.76 -4.87 -6.10
N LEU A 214 23.51 -5.22 -6.44
CA LEU A 214 22.49 -4.25 -6.78
C LEU A 214 21.77 -3.78 -5.50
N VAL A 215 21.69 -2.48 -5.29
CA VAL A 215 20.94 -1.89 -4.15
C VAL A 215 19.46 -1.99 -4.46
N THR A 216 18.76 -2.87 -3.75
CA THR A 216 17.33 -3.15 -3.95
C THR A 216 16.45 -2.48 -2.91
N SER A 217 16.98 -2.21 -1.73
CA SER A 217 16.25 -1.56 -0.63
C SER A 217 17.17 -0.66 0.17
N LEU A 218 16.60 0.37 0.77
CA LEU A 218 17.29 1.27 1.69
C LEU A 218 16.52 1.32 3.01
N THR A 219 17.25 1.31 4.12
CA THR A 219 16.68 1.59 5.44
C THR A 219 17.59 2.59 6.16
N TYR A 220 17.05 3.23 7.19
CA TYR A 220 17.77 4.25 7.94
C TYR A 220 17.78 3.94 9.44
N ASP A 221 18.92 4.11 10.06
CA ASP A 221 19.09 4.01 11.49
C ASP A 221 19.67 5.34 12.03
N ASN A 222 19.17 5.79 13.19
CA ASN A 222 19.56 7.09 13.76
C ASN A 222 21.05 7.16 14.17
N PHE A 223 21.70 6.01 14.41
CA PHE A 223 23.09 5.93 14.86
C PHE A 223 24.06 5.56 13.75
N LEU A 224 23.67 4.62 12.89
CA LEU A 224 24.52 4.08 11.83
C LEU A 224 24.22 4.66 10.44
N GLY A 225 23.17 5.48 10.34
CA GLY A 225 22.79 6.14 9.09
C GLY A 225 22.08 5.22 8.11
N LYS A 226 22.38 5.38 6.82
CA LYS A 226 21.75 4.66 5.71
C LYS A 226 22.34 3.27 5.53
N TYR A 227 21.49 2.27 5.40
CA TYR A 227 21.82 0.91 4.99
C TYR A 227 21.40 0.68 3.55
N ALA A 228 22.34 0.30 2.71
CA ALA A 228 22.06 -0.25 1.38
C ALA A 228 21.91 -1.77 1.49
N ILE A 229 20.74 -2.27 1.06
CA ILE A 229 20.39 -3.69 1.15
C ILE A 229 20.29 -4.26 -0.26
N GLY A 230 20.87 -5.44 -0.44
CA GLY A 230 20.81 -6.15 -1.71
C GLY A 230 21.40 -7.55 -1.61
N ARG A 231 21.20 -8.33 -2.67
CA ARG A 231 21.84 -9.63 -2.85
C ARG A 231 23.20 -9.42 -3.52
N ILE A 232 24.24 -10.07 -3.00
CA ILE A 232 25.53 -10.10 -3.67
C ILE A 232 25.42 -11.03 -4.89
N SER A 233 25.58 -10.45 -6.08
CA SER A 233 25.43 -11.18 -7.34
C SER A 233 26.71 -11.93 -7.71
N ARG A 234 27.89 -11.37 -7.37
CA ARG A 234 29.19 -11.90 -7.73
C ARG A 234 30.23 -11.60 -6.65
N GLY A 235 31.19 -12.52 -6.47
CA GLY A 235 32.37 -12.34 -5.64
C GLY A 235 32.09 -12.34 -4.14
N LYS A 236 32.86 -11.56 -3.43
CA LYS A 236 32.80 -11.40 -1.98
C LYS A 236 33.17 -9.98 -1.57
N VAL A 237 32.79 -9.62 -0.34
CA VAL A 237 33.07 -8.27 0.17
C VAL A 237 33.35 -8.33 1.69
N LYS A 238 34.20 -7.41 2.18
CA LYS A 238 34.58 -7.31 3.58
C LYS A 238 34.19 -5.96 4.19
N SER A 239 33.96 -5.97 5.49
CA SER A 239 33.85 -4.74 6.28
C SER A 239 35.15 -3.92 6.16
N GLY A 240 35.04 -2.60 5.97
CA GLY A 240 36.17 -1.68 5.80
C GLY A 240 36.75 -1.62 4.38
N GLU A 241 36.23 -2.38 3.42
CA GLU A 241 36.71 -2.44 2.03
C GLU A 241 36.33 -1.19 1.24
N GLN A 242 37.22 -0.79 0.32
CA GLN A 242 36.94 0.27 -0.66
C GLN A 242 36.21 -0.33 -1.85
N ILE A 243 35.11 0.30 -2.25
CA ILE A 243 34.25 -0.12 -3.35
C ILE A 243 33.93 1.05 -4.28
N ALA A 244 33.38 0.75 -5.43
CA ALA A 244 32.80 1.71 -6.35
C ALA A 244 31.27 1.73 -6.19
N LEU A 245 30.68 2.93 -6.11
CA LEU A 245 29.27 3.18 -6.26
C LEU A 245 29.01 3.64 -7.69
N ILE A 246 28.28 2.87 -8.46
CA ILE A 246 27.92 3.19 -9.85
C ILE A 246 26.49 3.71 -9.85
N LYS A 247 26.35 4.99 -10.20
CA LYS A 247 25.07 5.70 -10.28
C LYS A 247 24.27 5.24 -11.51
N ARG A 248 22.95 5.51 -11.51
CA ARG A 248 22.06 5.19 -12.65
C ARG A 248 22.49 5.85 -13.97
N ASP A 249 23.14 7.02 -13.91
CA ASP A 249 23.70 7.73 -15.07
C ASP A 249 25.05 7.21 -15.55
N GLY A 250 25.56 6.13 -14.92
CA GLY A 250 26.86 5.55 -15.20
C GLY A 250 28.04 6.23 -14.49
N THR A 251 27.81 7.27 -13.72
CA THR A 251 28.85 7.92 -12.92
C THR A 251 29.38 6.99 -11.84
N VAL A 252 30.71 6.84 -11.76
CA VAL A 252 31.38 6.00 -10.76
C VAL A 252 31.95 6.86 -9.64
N LYS A 253 31.53 6.60 -8.39
CA LYS A 253 32.03 7.24 -7.19
C LYS A 253 32.76 6.24 -6.30
N LYS A 254 33.83 6.67 -5.66
CA LYS A 254 34.52 5.86 -4.65
C LYS A 254 33.71 5.87 -3.36
N ALA A 255 33.49 4.71 -2.78
CA ALA A 255 32.85 4.54 -1.49
C ALA A 255 33.65 3.56 -0.61
N LYS A 256 33.34 3.52 0.66
CA LYS A 256 33.94 2.59 1.61
C LYS A 256 32.83 1.97 2.45
N ILE A 257 32.90 0.67 2.63
CA ILE A 257 32.04 -0.06 3.54
C ILE A 257 32.48 0.22 4.97
N ASP A 258 31.63 0.82 5.79
CA ASP A 258 31.92 0.98 7.21
C ASP A 258 31.66 -0.34 7.95
N LYS A 259 30.46 -0.87 7.81
CA LYS A 259 30.03 -2.13 8.41
C LYS A 259 29.19 -2.96 7.44
N LEU A 260 29.27 -4.25 7.63
CA LEU A 260 28.54 -5.27 6.86
C LEU A 260 27.66 -6.08 7.82
N PHE A 261 26.41 -6.31 7.43
CA PHE A 261 25.45 -7.03 8.26
C PHE A 261 24.78 -8.16 7.46
N ALA A 262 24.57 -9.28 8.11
CA ALA A 262 23.69 -10.35 7.67
C ALA A 262 22.43 -10.39 8.52
N TYR A 263 21.35 -10.94 7.99
CA TYR A 263 20.11 -11.12 8.74
C TYR A 263 20.15 -12.43 9.54
N ARG A 264 19.64 -12.39 10.77
CA ARG A 264 19.35 -13.56 11.60
C ARG A 264 18.07 -13.34 12.38
N GLY A 265 17.03 -14.07 12.01
CA GLY A 265 15.68 -13.71 12.41
C GLY A 265 15.36 -12.28 11.93
N LEU A 266 14.79 -11.49 12.79
CA LEU A 266 14.47 -10.07 12.51
C LEU A 266 15.67 -9.13 12.72
N ASN A 267 16.75 -9.61 13.33
CA ASN A 267 17.89 -8.80 13.69
C ASN A 267 18.96 -8.80 12.59
N ARG A 268 19.80 -7.76 12.59
CA ARG A 268 20.99 -7.66 11.75
C ARG A 268 22.21 -7.91 12.63
N GLU A 269 23.00 -8.92 12.27
CA GLU A 269 24.26 -9.24 12.93
C GLU A 269 25.43 -8.70 12.12
N GLU A 270 26.35 -7.98 12.76
CA GLU A 270 27.57 -7.48 12.11
C GLU A 270 28.47 -8.65 11.74
N ILE A 271 28.89 -8.69 10.48
CA ILE A 271 29.78 -9.72 9.93
C ILE A 271 31.02 -9.11 9.33
N SER A 272 32.11 -9.85 9.30
CA SER A 272 33.38 -9.38 8.72
C SER A 272 33.47 -9.54 7.20
N GLU A 273 32.78 -10.54 6.63
CA GLU A 273 32.84 -10.90 5.22
C GLU A 273 31.52 -11.54 4.78
N ALA A 274 31.11 -11.26 3.53
CA ALA A 274 29.95 -11.87 2.88
C ALA A 274 30.28 -12.32 1.47
N PHE A 275 29.52 -13.29 0.95
CA PHE A 275 29.76 -13.97 -0.31
C PHE A 275 28.55 -13.86 -1.25
N ALA A 276 28.80 -14.04 -2.54
CA ALA A 276 27.75 -14.08 -3.54
C ALA A 276 26.64 -15.08 -3.20
N GLY A 277 25.40 -14.67 -3.45
CA GLY A 277 24.17 -15.39 -3.12
C GLY A 277 23.48 -14.93 -1.83
N ASP A 278 24.18 -14.29 -0.91
CA ASP A 278 23.59 -13.83 0.35
C ASP A 278 22.99 -12.43 0.22
N ILE A 279 21.95 -12.16 1.02
CA ILE A 279 21.34 -10.84 1.17
C ILE A 279 21.97 -10.15 2.37
N VAL A 280 22.52 -8.96 2.13
CA VAL A 280 23.28 -8.21 3.13
C VAL A 280 22.81 -6.76 3.22
N ALA A 281 23.12 -6.12 4.37
CA ALA A 281 22.95 -4.70 4.55
C ALA A 281 24.32 -4.05 4.79
N ILE A 282 24.61 -2.97 4.07
CA ILE A 282 25.90 -2.30 4.00
C ILE A 282 25.75 -0.85 4.47
N THR A 283 26.62 -0.39 5.38
CA THR A 283 26.73 1.03 5.78
C THR A 283 28.00 1.66 5.23
N GLY A 284 28.10 3.00 5.26
CA GLY A 284 29.23 3.75 4.68
C GLY A 284 28.96 4.28 3.28
N VAL A 285 27.85 3.91 2.67
CA VAL A 285 27.43 4.27 1.31
C VAL A 285 26.27 5.28 1.31
N ALA A 286 26.42 6.39 2.02
CA ALA A 286 25.35 7.37 2.25
C ALA A 286 24.69 7.92 0.96
N GLU A 287 25.47 8.02 -0.13
CA GLU A 287 24.97 8.50 -1.43
C GLU A 287 24.32 7.41 -2.29
N ALA A 288 24.27 6.15 -1.83
CA ALA A 288 23.63 5.08 -2.58
C ALA A 288 22.12 5.29 -2.69
N GLU A 289 21.60 5.00 -3.87
CA GLU A 289 20.17 5.00 -4.19
C GLU A 289 19.72 3.60 -4.65
N ILE A 290 18.43 3.33 -4.58
CA ILE A 290 17.88 2.06 -5.06
C ILE A 290 18.07 1.95 -6.57
N GLY A 291 18.47 0.76 -7.05
CA GLY A 291 18.78 0.51 -8.46
C GLY A 291 20.21 0.87 -8.89
N GLU A 292 21.05 1.35 -7.96
CA GLU A 292 22.48 1.56 -8.19
C GLU A 292 23.31 0.34 -7.84
N THR A 293 24.51 0.23 -8.39
CA THR A 293 25.39 -0.92 -8.17
C THR A 293 26.54 -0.56 -7.25
N LEU A 294 26.78 -1.40 -6.24
CA LEU A 294 28.03 -1.44 -5.50
C LEU A 294 28.93 -2.50 -6.15
N ALA A 295 30.14 -2.12 -6.54
CA ALA A 295 31.05 -2.98 -7.28
C ALA A 295 32.48 -2.90 -6.73
N ASP A 296 33.37 -3.78 -7.22
CA ASP A 296 34.80 -3.69 -6.95
C ASP A 296 35.36 -2.33 -7.38
N ALA A 297 36.25 -1.76 -6.57
CA ALA A 297 36.81 -0.43 -6.82
C ALA A 297 37.75 -0.38 -8.05
N ASN A 298 38.38 -1.52 -8.43
CA ASN A 298 39.34 -1.60 -9.50
C ASN A 298 38.71 -1.96 -10.86
N ASN A 299 37.57 -2.69 -10.80
CA ASN A 299 36.85 -3.12 -11.99
C ASN A 299 35.33 -2.87 -11.80
N PRO A 300 34.90 -1.59 -11.81
CA PRO A 300 33.49 -1.24 -11.58
C PRO A 300 32.64 -1.64 -12.79
N GLU A 301 31.69 -2.54 -12.59
CA GLU A 301 30.74 -3.01 -13.59
C GLU A 301 29.31 -2.87 -13.05
N ALA A 302 28.42 -2.17 -13.78
CA ALA A 302 27.05 -1.95 -13.40
C ALA A 302 26.18 -3.19 -13.66
N LEU A 303 25.26 -3.48 -12.72
CA LEU A 303 24.15 -4.39 -12.94
C LEU A 303 23.00 -3.66 -13.67
N PRO A 304 22.12 -4.39 -14.38
CA PRO A 304 20.90 -3.81 -14.92
C PRO A 304 20.09 -3.11 -13.81
N THR A 305 19.66 -1.89 -14.09
CA THR A 305 18.84 -1.14 -13.13
C THR A 305 17.43 -1.74 -13.03
N ILE A 306 16.80 -1.61 -11.87
CA ILE A 306 15.42 -2.01 -11.68
C ILE A 306 14.52 -0.94 -12.30
N GLU A 307 13.73 -1.32 -13.28
CA GLU A 307 12.68 -0.47 -13.82
C GLU A 307 11.50 -0.47 -12.84
N VAL A 308 11.14 0.71 -12.35
CA VAL A 308 9.96 0.90 -11.51
C VAL A 308 8.88 1.55 -12.34
N GLU A 309 7.69 0.99 -12.31
CA GLU A 309 6.56 1.53 -13.03
C GLU A 309 6.25 2.98 -12.62
N LYS A 310 5.77 3.78 -13.59
CA LYS A 310 5.48 5.21 -13.38
C LYS A 310 4.28 5.42 -12.45
N PRO A 311 4.23 6.54 -11.71
CA PRO A 311 3.06 6.88 -10.90
C PRO A 311 1.83 7.10 -11.77
N THR A 312 0.65 6.76 -11.24
CA THR A 312 -0.65 6.91 -11.91
C THR A 312 -1.50 8.03 -11.34
N LEU A 313 -1.28 8.39 -10.09
CA LEU A 313 -2.00 9.45 -9.38
C LEU A 313 -1.05 10.52 -8.87
N SER A 314 -1.48 11.77 -8.89
CA SER A 314 -0.79 12.91 -8.32
C SER A 314 -1.72 13.72 -7.41
N MET A 315 -1.15 14.41 -6.43
CA MET A 315 -1.90 15.22 -5.48
C MET A 315 -1.08 16.43 -5.04
N TYR A 316 -1.73 17.57 -4.85
CA TYR A 316 -1.12 18.71 -4.19
C TYR A 316 -0.97 18.44 -2.69
N LEU A 317 0.19 18.76 -2.13
CA LEU A 317 0.49 18.77 -0.71
C LEU A 317 1.25 20.05 -0.36
N GLY A 318 0.76 20.83 0.58
CA GLY A 318 1.39 22.10 0.95
C GLY A 318 1.18 22.49 2.41
N PRO A 319 1.82 23.58 2.87
CA PRO A 319 1.62 24.06 4.23
C PRO A 319 0.16 24.48 4.42
N ASN A 320 -0.42 24.17 5.59
CA ASN A 320 -1.78 24.56 5.92
C ASN A 320 -1.95 26.08 5.80
N THR A 321 -2.95 26.52 5.03
CA THR A 321 -3.28 27.94 4.83
C THR A 321 -4.60 28.34 5.49
N SER A 322 -5.21 27.44 6.30
CA SER A 322 -6.45 27.70 7.01
C SER A 322 -6.32 28.75 8.12
N PRO A 323 -7.44 29.32 8.61
CA PRO A 323 -7.43 30.19 9.79
C PRO A 323 -7.00 29.48 11.09
N MET A 324 -6.91 28.16 11.10
CA MET A 324 -6.48 27.36 12.27
C MET A 324 -5.02 26.92 12.18
N LYS A 325 -4.29 27.33 11.17
CA LYS A 325 -2.88 27.01 10.94
C LYS A 325 -2.02 27.16 12.20
N GLY A 326 -1.14 26.17 12.44
CA GLY A 326 -0.11 26.19 13.49
C GLY A 326 -0.63 25.98 14.90
N ARG A 327 -1.86 25.43 15.04
CA ARG A 327 -2.44 25.17 16.37
C ARG A 327 -2.18 23.76 16.87
N GLU A 328 -2.03 22.80 15.97
CA GLU A 328 -2.04 21.39 16.31
C GLU A 328 -0.77 20.66 15.84
N GLY A 329 -0.08 21.18 14.82
CA GLY A 329 1.12 20.58 14.28
C GLY A 329 2.41 21.18 14.83
N GLU A 330 3.42 20.34 15.02
CA GLU A 330 4.79 20.76 15.35
C GLU A 330 5.52 21.28 14.11
N PHE A 331 5.33 20.61 12.96
CA PHE A 331 5.96 20.93 11.68
C PHE A 331 4.93 21.52 10.70
N THR A 332 5.00 22.81 10.44
CA THR A 332 3.95 23.55 9.70
C THR A 332 4.46 24.32 8.49
N THR A 333 5.77 24.30 8.23
CA THR A 333 6.39 25.10 7.17
C THR A 333 6.65 24.27 5.91
N SER A 334 6.57 24.91 4.73
CA SER A 334 6.90 24.28 3.45
C SER A 334 8.30 23.66 3.46
N ARG A 335 9.28 24.30 4.09
CA ARG A 335 10.65 23.79 4.19
C ARG A 335 10.70 22.47 4.97
N GLN A 336 10.06 22.38 6.14
CA GLN A 336 10.03 21.15 6.95
C GLN A 336 9.35 20.01 6.20
N ILE A 337 8.22 20.30 5.54
CA ILE A 337 7.51 19.34 4.68
C ILE A 337 8.42 18.87 3.55
N GLY A 338 9.08 19.79 2.83
CA GLY A 338 9.99 19.47 1.74
C GLY A 338 11.18 18.62 2.18
N ASP A 339 11.79 18.94 3.33
CA ASP A 339 12.91 18.16 3.88
C ASP A 339 12.46 16.73 4.22
N ARG A 340 11.24 16.57 4.78
CA ARG A 340 10.67 15.25 5.08
C ARG A 340 10.33 14.46 3.81
N LEU A 341 9.75 15.12 2.80
CA LEU A 341 9.46 14.48 1.50
C LEU A 341 10.75 14.04 0.78
N ARG A 342 11.82 14.83 0.82
CA ARG A 342 13.13 14.42 0.28
C ARG A 342 13.67 13.17 0.98
N LYS A 343 13.50 13.07 2.30
CA LYS A 343 13.88 11.87 3.05
C LYS A 343 13.02 10.66 2.64
N GLU A 344 11.73 10.85 2.37
CA GLU A 344 10.85 9.79 1.87
C GLU A 344 11.32 9.25 0.51
N LEU A 345 11.72 10.13 -0.41
CA LEU A 345 12.23 9.74 -1.72
C LEU A 345 13.48 8.83 -1.67
N GLU A 346 14.22 8.85 -0.57
CA GLU A 346 15.39 7.97 -0.43
C GLU A 346 15.01 6.49 -0.34
N THR A 347 13.83 6.20 0.24
CA THR A 347 13.36 4.82 0.48
C THR A 347 12.19 4.42 -0.41
N ASN A 348 11.38 5.37 -0.84
CA ASN A 348 10.16 5.15 -1.60
C ASN A 348 10.37 5.50 -3.09
N VAL A 349 10.75 4.50 -3.87
CA VAL A 349 11.08 4.69 -5.31
C VAL A 349 9.86 4.94 -6.19
N SER A 350 8.67 4.56 -5.74
CA SER A 350 7.42 4.77 -6.47
C SER A 350 6.82 6.16 -6.24
N LEU A 351 7.40 6.95 -5.33
CA LEU A 351 7.00 8.32 -5.05
C LEU A 351 7.79 9.29 -5.93
N GLN A 352 7.12 10.28 -6.49
CA GLN A 352 7.75 11.44 -7.11
C GLN A 352 7.26 12.71 -6.42
N VAL A 353 8.13 13.69 -6.29
CA VAL A 353 7.83 14.96 -5.63
C VAL A 353 8.37 16.11 -6.47
N GLU A 354 7.51 17.03 -6.85
CA GLU A 354 7.84 18.23 -7.62
C GLU A 354 7.44 19.47 -6.82
N GLU A 355 8.29 20.50 -6.80
CA GLU A 355 7.96 21.78 -6.15
C GLU A 355 6.89 22.51 -6.95
N ASN A 356 5.84 22.98 -6.29
CA ASN A 356 4.73 23.72 -6.87
C ASN A 356 4.38 24.96 -6.02
N GLY A 357 5.01 26.07 -6.31
CA GLY A 357 4.80 27.31 -5.57
C GLY A 357 5.25 27.19 -4.11
N ILE A 358 4.31 27.26 -3.17
CA ILE A 358 4.59 27.11 -1.74
C ILE A 358 4.47 25.66 -1.24
N GLY A 359 4.02 24.77 -2.10
CA GLY A 359 3.78 23.35 -1.80
C GLY A 359 4.47 22.43 -2.80
N PHE A 360 3.96 21.23 -2.91
CA PHE A 360 4.51 20.15 -3.70
C PHE A 360 3.39 19.42 -4.46
N ILE A 361 3.71 18.86 -5.62
CA ILE A 361 2.92 17.81 -6.24
C ILE A 361 3.60 16.50 -5.88
N ILE A 362 2.89 15.66 -5.16
CA ILE A 362 3.31 14.29 -4.86
C ILE A 362 2.62 13.33 -5.81
N SER A 363 3.36 12.41 -6.41
CA SER A 363 2.81 11.42 -7.34
C SER A 363 3.16 10.01 -6.90
N GLY A 364 2.17 9.12 -6.90
CA GLY A 364 2.28 7.74 -6.44
C GLY A 364 1.51 6.76 -7.31
N ARG A 365 1.58 5.48 -6.96
CA ARG A 365 0.97 4.38 -7.74
C ARG A 365 -0.55 4.30 -7.60
N GLY A 366 -1.11 4.75 -6.48
CA GLY A 366 -2.52 4.68 -6.21
C GLY A 366 -2.93 5.49 -4.98
N GLU A 367 -4.24 5.48 -4.68
CA GLU A 367 -4.81 6.22 -3.54
C GLU A 367 -4.26 5.74 -2.20
N LEU A 368 -4.10 4.43 -2.02
CA LEU A 368 -3.58 3.85 -0.79
C LEU A 368 -2.12 4.26 -0.55
N HIS A 369 -1.29 4.28 -1.59
CA HIS A 369 0.11 4.71 -1.48
C HIS A 369 0.20 6.16 -0.99
N LEU A 370 -0.60 7.08 -1.57
CA LEU A 370 -0.61 8.49 -1.16
C LEU A 370 -1.22 8.67 0.24
N SER A 371 -2.29 7.93 0.59
CA SER A 371 -2.93 8.03 1.91
C SER A 371 -2.01 7.53 3.03
N VAL A 372 -1.22 6.48 2.79
CA VAL A 372 -0.21 6.00 3.74
C VAL A 372 0.85 7.07 4.01
N LEU A 373 1.35 7.75 2.97
CA LEU A 373 2.30 8.85 3.13
C LEU A 373 1.69 10.01 3.95
N ILE A 374 0.46 10.41 3.64
CA ILE A 374 -0.25 11.49 4.34
C ILE A 374 -0.44 11.13 5.83
N GLU A 375 -0.87 9.90 6.12
CA GLU A 375 -1.07 9.44 7.48
C GLU A 375 0.27 9.33 8.25
N THR A 376 1.36 8.92 7.58
CA THR A 376 2.70 8.92 8.17
C THR A 376 3.13 10.32 8.60
N LEU A 377 3.01 11.30 7.71
CA LEU A 377 3.31 12.70 8.01
C LEU A 377 2.44 13.23 9.17
N ARG A 378 1.15 12.91 9.17
CA ARG A 378 0.21 13.27 10.23
C ARG A 378 0.67 12.75 11.60
N ARG A 379 1.04 11.48 11.69
CA ARG A 379 1.53 10.83 12.95
C ARG A 379 2.89 11.36 13.40
N GLU A 380 3.72 11.79 12.47
CA GLU A 380 5.00 12.45 12.76
C GLU A 380 4.84 13.90 13.27
N GLY A 381 3.63 14.42 13.36
CA GLY A 381 3.35 15.76 13.91
C GLY A 381 3.31 16.88 12.87
N PHE A 382 3.24 16.54 11.58
CA PHE A 382 3.09 17.54 10.52
C PHE A 382 1.66 18.06 10.41
N GLU A 383 1.55 19.36 10.10
CA GLU A 383 0.31 20.03 9.75
C GLU A 383 0.42 20.59 8.34
N PHE A 384 -0.47 20.17 7.45
CA PHE A 384 -0.43 20.50 6.04
C PHE A 384 -1.83 20.45 5.43
N GLU A 385 -1.94 20.78 4.14
CA GLU A 385 -3.17 20.62 3.37
C GLU A 385 -2.92 19.83 2.10
N VAL A 386 -3.94 19.10 1.66
CA VAL A 386 -3.90 18.32 0.42
C VAL A 386 -5.08 18.67 -0.50
N GLY A 387 -4.84 18.58 -1.80
CA GLY A 387 -5.86 18.74 -2.82
C GLY A 387 -6.40 17.40 -3.32
N ARG A 388 -7.40 17.47 -4.22
CA ARG A 388 -7.98 16.29 -4.85
C ARG A 388 -6.94 15.50 -5.64
N PRO A 389 -6.94 14.16 -5.54
CA PRO A 389 -6.14 13.31 -6.43
C PRO A 389 -6.48 13.54 -7.90
N GLN A 390 -5.44 13.58 -8.73
CA GLN A 390 -5.54 13.73 -10.18
C GLN A 390 -4.77 12.61 -10.87
N VAL A 391 -5.27 12.14 -12.00
CA VAL A 391 -4.57 11.12 -12.79
C VAL A 391 -3.34 11.73 -13.46
N VAL A 392 -2.24 10.98 -13.48
CA VAL A 392 -1.03 11.33 -14.23
C VAL A 392 -1.21 10.84 -15.66
N THR A 393 -1.20 11.79 -16.62
CA THR A 393 -1.31 11.50 -18.06
C THR A 393 0.06 11.39 -18.70
N ILE A 394 0.15 10.68 -19.82
CA ILE A 394 1.35 10.60 -20.63
C ILE A 394 1.08 11.16 -22.03
N GLN A 395 2.12 11.67 -22.69
CA GLN A 395 2.06 12.04 -24.09
C GLN A 395 2.71 10.94 -24.94
N GLU A 396 1.94 10.35 -25.84
CA GLU A 396 2.43 9.34 -26.78
C GLU A 396 1.91 9.66 -28.18
N ASP A 397 2.81 9.79 -29.13
CA ASP A 397 2.51 10.20 -30.53
C ASP A 397 1.73 11.54 -30.64
N GLY A 398 1.93 12.44 -29.68
CA GLY A 398 1.22 13.73 -29.62
C GLY A 398 -0.22 13.66 -29.12
N VAL A 399 -0.65 12.49 -28.63
CA VAL A 399 -1.96 12.26 -28.02
C VAL A 399 -1.79 12.13 -26.51
N GLU A 400 -2.63 12.83 -25.75
CA GLU A 400 -2.68 12.68 -24.30
C GLU A 400 -3.44 11.41 -23.93
N LYS A 401 -2.78 10.54 -23.15
CA LYS A 401 -3.33 9.27 -22.70
C LYS A 401 -3.41 9.19 -21.17
N GLU A 402 -4.49 8.58 -20.69
CA GLU A 402 -4.74 8.31 -19.27
C GLU A 402 -4.59 6.81 -18.96
N PRO A 403 -4.12 6.43 -17.74
CA PRO A 403 -3.99 5.04 -17.35
C PRO A 403 -5.37 4.37 -17.20
N VAL A 404 -5.38 3.07 -17.51
CA VAL A 404 -6.57 2.21 -17.49
C VAL A 404 -6.29 1.00 -16.61
N GLU A 405 -7.32 0.56 -15.88
CA GLU A 405 -7.25 -0.58 -14.98
C GLU A 405 -8.29 -1.63 -15.35
N GLU A 406 -7.95 -2.90 -15.16
CA GLU A 406 -8.90 -3.99 -15.11
C GLU A 406 -9.44 -4.09 -13.68
N LEU A 407 -10.71 -3.74 -13.50
CA LEU A 407 -11.40 -3.76 -12.21
C LEU A 407 -12.21 -5.04 -12.09
N ILE A 408 -11.90 -5.83 -11.06
CA ILE A 408 -12.58 -7.07 -10.72
C ILE A 408 -13.38 -6.83 -9.44
N ILE A 409 -14.69 -7.04 -9.53
CA ILE A 409 -15.65 -6.83 -8.46
C ILE A 409 -16.34 -8.15 -8.13
N GLU A 410 -16.30 -8.54 -6.86
CA GLU A 410 -17.11 -9.63 -6.34
C GLU A 410 -18.21 -9.08 -5.45
N VAL A 411 -19.45 -9.45 -5.76
CA VAL A 411 -20.63 -8.88 -5.08
C VAL A 411 -21.78 -9.89 -5.05
N VAL A 412 -22.56 -9.85 -3.96
CA VAL A 412 -23.78 -10.67 -3.86
C VAL A 412 -24.83 -10.22 -4.89
N PRO A 413 -25.67 -11.16 -5.39
CA PRO A 413 -26.59 -10.90 -6.51
C PRO A 413 -27.50 -9.68 -6.33
N GLU A 414 -27.90 -9.37 -5.11
CA GLU A 414 -28.81 -8.25 -4.80
C GLU A 414 -28.23 -6.87 -5.16
N PHE A 415 -26.89 -6.71 -5.18
CA PHE A 415 -26.22 -5.44 -5.48
C PHE A 415 -25.63 -5.33 -6.88
N VAL A 416 -25.71 -6.39 -7.71
CA VAL A 416 -25.19 -6.35 -9.10
C VAL A 416 -25.77 -5.17 -9.88
N GLY A 417 -27.07 -4.89 -9.71
CA GLY A 417 -27.71 -3.76 -10.37
C GLY A 417 -27.14 -2.40 -9.95
N ALA A 418 -26.88 -2.19 -8.65
CA ALA A 418 -26.30 -0.95 -8.15
C ALA A 418 -24.85 -0.77 -8.65
N VAL A 419 -24.06 -1.83 -8.64
CA VAL A 419 -22.69 -1.82 -9.18
C VAL A 419 -22.71 -1.49 -10.68
N SER A 420 -23.52 -2.18 -11.47
CA SER A 420 -23.58 -1.96 -12.92
C SER A 420 -24.05 -0.54 -13.28
N GLN A 421 -24.96 0.03 -12.49
CA GLN A 421 -25.41 1.42 -12.68
C GLN A 421 -24.25 2.41 -12.48
N GLU A 422 -23.49 2.26 -11.39
CA GLU A 422 -22.37 3.16 -11.10
C GLU A 422 -21.24 3.00 -12.12
N MET A 423 -20.93 1.74 -12.54
CA MET A 423 -19.97 1.49 -13.61
C MET A 423 -20.37 2.18 -14.91
N GLY A 424 -21.68 2.20 -15.23
CA GLY A 424 -22.22 2.92 -16.39
C GLY A 424 -22.02 4.43 -16.29
N VAL A 425 -22.26 5.05 -15.12
CA VAL A 425 -22.02 6.48 -14.87
C VAL A 425 -20.53 6.82 -15.08
N ARG A 426 -19.63 5.94 -14.64
CA ARG A 426 -18.18 6.09 -14.75
C ARG A 426 -17.60 5.65 -16.10
N ARG A 427 -18.48 5.20 -17.02
CA ARG A 427 -18.10 4.76 -18.38
C ARG A 427 -17.14 3.56 -18.39
N ALA A 428 -17.24 2.69 -17.40
CA ALA A 428 -16.50 1.45 -17.38
C ALA A 428 -17.06 0.48 -18.41
N GLU A 429 -16.19 -0.25 -19.10
CA GLU A 429 -16.55 -1.27 -20.10
C GLU A 429 -16.58 -2.66 -19.43
N MET A 430 -17.75 -3.30 -19.40
CA MET A 430 -17.88 -4.66 -18.89
C MET A 430 -17.20 -5.66 -19.83
N ARG A 431 -16.33 -6.51 -19.30
CA ARG A 431 -15.65 -7.60 -20.02
C ARG A 431 -16.32 -8.95 -19.78
N SER A 432 -16.58 -9.27 -18.51
CA SER A 432 -17.22 -10.55 -18.15
C SER A 432 -18.11 -10.41 -16.92
N GLN A 433 -19.05 -11.35 -16.79
CA GLN A 433 -19.83 -11.59 -15.59
C GLN A 433 -19.92 -13.09 -15.37
N GLU A 434 -19.53 -13.55 -14.19
CA GLU A 434 -19.47 -14.95 -13.81
C GLU A 434 -20.19 -15.18 -12.48
N ASN A 435 -20.89 -16.31 -12.37
CA ASN A 435 -21.46 -16.73 -11.10
C ASN A 435 -20.46 -17.61 -10.36
N LEU A 436 -20.05 -17.21 -9.19
CA LEU A 436 -19.11 -17.98 -8.37
C LEU A 436 -19.82 -19.11 -7.61
N PRO A 437 -19.13 -20.21 -7.30
CA PRO A 437 -19.67 -21.29 -6.47
C PRO A 437 -20.08 -20.81 -5.06
N THR A 438 -19.52 -19.72 -4.59
CA THR A 438 -19.85 -19.03 -3.33
C THR A 438 -21.24 -18.39 -3.32
N GLY A 439 -21.92 -18.31 -4.48
CA GLY A 439 -23.20 -17.63 -4.66
C GLY A 439 -23.07 -16.13 -4.95
N SER A 440 -21.85 -15.58 -5.00
CA SER A 440 -21.57 -14.22 -5.44
C SER A 440 -21.39 -14.13 -6.96
N ASN A 441 -21.41 -12.91 -7.50
CA ASN A 441 -21.08 -12.64 -8.90
C ASN A 441 -19.71 -11.97 -8.97
N ARG A 442 -18.87 -12.41 -9.91
CA ARG A 442 -17.64 -11.72 -10.31
C ARG A 442 -17.94 -10.92 -11.58
N LEU A 443 -17.65 -9.63 -11.52
CA LEU A 443 -17.83 -8.69 -12.63
C LEU A 443 -16.46 -8.11 -12.98
N THR A 444 -16.06 -8.19 -14.24
CA THR A 444 -14.80 -7.63 -14.72
C THR A 444 -15.06 -6.44 -15.63
N TYR A 445 -14.43 -5.31 -15.33
CA TYR A 445 -14.54 -4.07 -16.09
C TYR A 445 -13.18 -3.54 -16.50
N ILE A 446 -13.12 -2.86 -17.64
CA ILE A 446 -12.02 -1.95 -17.97
C ILE A 446 -12.49 -0.53 -17.63
N ILE A 447 -11.71 0.16 -16.82
CA ILE A 447 -12.06 1.47 -16.28
C ILE A 447 -10.82 2.38 -16.22
N THR A 448 -10.97 3.69 -16.41
CA THR A 448 -9.85 4.61 -16.27
C THR A 448 -9.52 4.82 -14.78
N THR A 449 -8.24 4.98 -14.45
CA THR A 449 -7.81 5.28 -13.07
C THR A 449 -8.52 6.53 -12.54
N ARG A 450 -8.77 7.53 -13.39
CA ARG A 450 -9.56 8.72 -13.03
C ARG A 450 -10.98 8.39 -12.59
N ALA A 451 -11.60 7.36 -13.17
CA ALA A 451 -12.93 6.90 -12.81
C ALA A 451 -12.93 6.04 -11.53
N MET A 452 -11.78 5.54 -11.11
CA MET A 452 -11.63 4.81 -9.86
C MET A 452 -11.65 5.71 -8.63
N ILE A 453 -11.25 6.98 -8.78
CA ILE A 453 -11.18 7.94 -7.64
C ILE A 453 -12.54 8.00 -6.93
N GLY A 454 -12.54 7.73 -5.62
CA GLY A 454 -13.71 7.71 -4.76
C GLY A 454 -14.70 6.54 -5.00
N LEU A 455 -14.42 5.63 -5.93
CA LEU A 455 -15.33 4.52 -6.24
C LEU A 455 -15.45 3.52 -5.08
N ARG A 456 -14.33 3.18 -4.45
CA ARG A 456 -14.29 2.14 -3.42
C ARG A 456 -15.22 2.44 -2.24
N ASN A 457 -15.13 3.63 -1.67
CA ASN A 457 -15.96 4.04 -0.53
C ASN A 457 -17.44 4.13 -0.89
N LEU A 458 -17.74 4.64 -2.09
CA LEU A 458 -19.10 4.70 -2.62
C LEU A 458 -19.69 3.29 -2.76
N MET A 459 -18.92 2.35 -3.30
CA MET A 459 -19.38 0.97 -3.49
C MET A 459 -19.51 0.22 -2.16
N LEU A 460 -18.60 0.38 -1.21
CA LEU A 460 -18.72 -0.18 0.14
C LEU A 460 -20.02 0.28 0.82
N THR A 461 -20.36 1.54 0.69
CA THR A 461 -21.62 2.09 1.23
C THR A 461 -22.84 1.50 0.51
N ALA A 462 -22.83 1.47 -0.83
CA ALA A 462 -23.94 1.00 -1.63
C ALA A 462 -24.23 -0.50 -1.44
N THR A 463 -23.21 -1.29 -1.11
CA THR A 463 -23.29 -2.75 -0.93
C THR A 463 -23.24 -3.18 0.55
N LYS A 464 -23.37 -2.25 1.47
CA LYS A 464 -23.31 -2.50 2.93
C LYS A 464 -22.02 -3.21 3.37
N GLY A 465 -20.92 -2.91 2.72
CA GLY A 465 -19.61 -3.47 3.03
C GLY A 465 -19.35 -4.89 2.48
N THR A 466 -20.25 -5.45 1.68
CA THR A 466 -20.12 -6.85 1.19
C THR A 466 -19.33 -6.99 -0.11
N ILE A 467 -18.97 -5.88 -0.76
CA ILE A 467 -18.24 -5.87 -2.02
C ILE A 467 -16.74 -6.12 -1.82
N ILE A 468 -16.15 -6.91 -2.69
CA ILE A 468 -14.70 -7.04 -2.83
C ILE A 468 -14.31 -6.40 -4.16
N MET A 469 -13.34 -5.50 -4.14
CA MET A 469 -12.86 -4.77 -5.31
C MET A 469 -11.35 -4.87 -5.42
N ASN A 470 -10.87 -5.32 -6.57
CA ASN A 470 -9.45 -5.40 -6.89
C ASN A 470 -9.22 -4.79 -8.28
N SER A 471 -8.14 -4.05 -8.45
CA SER A 471 -7.76 -3.51 -9.75
C SER A 471 -6.34 -3.90 -10.13
N LEU A 472 -6.10 -4.03 -11.43
CA LEU A 472 -4.81 -4.33 -12.02
C LEU A 472 -4.52 -3.32 -13.13
N PRO A 473 -3.28 -2.84 -13.29
CA PRO A 473 -2.91 -2.01 -14.44
C PRO A 473 -3.20 -2.73 -15.75
N HIS A 474 -3.89 -2.06 -16.69
CA HIS A 474 -4.24 -2.63 -18.00
C HIS A 474 -3.57 -1.88 -19.17
N GLY A 475 -2.93 -0.73 -18.91
CA GLY A 475 -2.26 0.08 -19.93
C GLY A 475 -2.76 1.51 -19.97
N TYR A 476 -2.79 2.10 -21.16
CA TYR A 476 -3.17 3.49 -21.37
C TYR A 476 -4.18 3.61 -22.52
N GLN A 477 -5.10 4.56 -22.41
CA GLN A 477 -6.04 4.94 -23.49
C GLN A 477 -6.02 6.45 -23.72
N GLU A 478 -6.58 6.92 -24.85
CA GLU A 478 -6.76 8.34 -25.09
C GLU A 478 -7.61 8.98 -23.99
N MET A 479 -7.24 10.22 -23.60
CA MET A 479 -7.96 10.96 -22.57
C MET A 479 -9.43 11.13 -22.92
N GLY A 480 -10.32 10.55 -22.14
CA GLY A 480 -11.76 10.60 -22.36
C GLY A 480 -12.42 11.88 -21.85
N ALA A 481 -13.72 12.05 -22.14
CA ALA A 481 -14.51 13.18 -21.64
C ALA A 481 -14.57 13.17 -20.09
N LYS A 482 -14.79 14.36 -19.49
CA LYS A 482 -14.88 14.52 -18.03
C LYS A 482 -15.95 13.58 -17.43
N ILE A 483 -15.57 12.92 -16.34
CA ILE A 483 -16.48 12.08 -15.57
C ILE A 483 -17.30 12.98 -14.65
N PRO A 484 -18.64 12.85 -14.62
CA PRO A 484 -19.48 13.61 -13.71
C PRO A 484 -19.10 13.32 -12.24
N SER A 485 -19.16 14.35 -11.38
CA SER A 485 -19.07 14.12 -9.95
C SER A 485 -20.26 13.28 -9.48
N SER A 486 -20.00 12.26 -8.68
CA SER A 486 -21.03 11.37 -8.12
C SER A 486 -21.60 11.87 -6.80
N ARG A 487 -21.01 12.90 -6.18
CA ARG A 487 -21.48 13.42 -4.91
C ARG A 487 -22.36 14.66 -5.04
N ASN A 488 -23.20 14.89 -4.04
CA ASN A 488 -23.93 16.12 -3.85
C ASN A 488 -23.03 17.28 -3.39
N GLY A 489 -23.56 18.50 -3.36
CA GLY A 489 -22.86 19.69 -2.90
C GLY A 489 -22.48 19.63 -1.43
N ALA A 490 -21.59 20.51 -1.00
CA ALA A 490 -21.16 20.62 0.40
C ALA A 490 -22.05 21.57 1.22
N LEU A 491 -22.20 21.28 2.51
CA LEU A 491 -22.68 22.23 3.52
C LEU A 491 -21.47 23.03 4.02
N ILE A 492 -21.45 24.34 3.81
CA ILE A 492 -20.30 25.21 4.08
C ILE A 492 -20.61 26.14 5.24
N ALA A 493 -19.74 26.21 6.22
CA ALA A 493 -19.88 27.15 7.33
C ALA A 493 -19.75 28.60 6.82
N PHE A 494 -20.75 29.42 7.17
CA PHE A 494 -20.84 30.82 6.74
C PHE A 494 -19.88 31.74 7.51
N GLU A 495 -19.70 31.47 8.80
CA GLU A 495 -18.89 32.33 9.69
C GLU A 495 -18.05 31.52 10.68
N LYS A 496 -17.09 32.20 11.31
CA LYS A 496 -16.23 31.62 12.35
C LYS A 496 -16.97 31.58 13.68
N GLY A 497 -16.84 30.47 14.44
CA GLY A 497 -17.36 30.33 15.79
C GLY A 497 -17.34 28.88 16.26
N THR A 498 -18.13 28.60 17.29
CA THR A 498 -18.34 27.25 17.82
C THR A 498 -19.73 26.76 17.45
N SER A 499 -19.83 25.56 16.88
CA SER A 499 -21.10 24.95 16.48
C SER A 499 -22.03 24.76 17.66
N THR A 500 -23.30 25.09 17.48
CA THR A 500 -24.32 24.98 18.54
C THR A 500 -25.32 23.87 18.21
N PRO A 501 -25.90 23.18 19.24
CA PRO A 501 -26.91 22.17 19.00
C PRO A 501 -28.14 22.71 18.23
N TYR A 502 -28.50 23.95 18.50
CA TYR A 502 -29.62 24.62 17.84
C TYR A 502 -29.41 24.84 16.35
N ALA A 503 -28.21 25.30 15.97
CA ALA A 503 -27.88 25.53 14.58
C ALA A 503 -27.69 24.22 13.80
N LEU A 504 -27.07 23.22 14.43
CA LEU A 504 -26.87 21.89 13.83
C LEU A 504 -28.22 21.18 13.60
N GLN A 505 -29.19 21.28 14.47
CA GLN A 505 -30.53 20.74 14.25
C GLN A 505 -31.21 21.31 13.01
N SER A 506 -31.00 22.60 12.76
CA SER A 506 -31.47 23.21 11.50
C SER A 506 -30.71 22.74 10.28
N ALA A 507 -29.43 22.47 10.44
CA ALA A 507 -28.53 22.00 9.37
C ALA A 507 -28.81 20.53 8.97
N GLU A 508 -29.15 19.64 9.91
CA GLU A 508 -29.53 18.23 9.65
C GLU A 508 -30.66 18.08 8.62
N SER A 509 -31.61 19.02 8.59
CA SER A 509 -32.66 19.00 7.57
C SER A 509 -32.18 19.24 6.14
N ARG A 510 -30.94 19.70 6.00
CA ARG A 510 -30.29 20.04 4.70
C ARG A 510 -29.34 18.98 4.20
N GLY A 511 -28.86 18.12 5.11
CA GLY A 511 -27.91 17.08 4.74
C GLY A 511 -27.27 16.38 5.93
N GLU A 512 -26.29 15.58 5.64
CA GLU A 512 -25.49 14.83 6.61
C GLU A 512 -24.39 15.73 7.19
N LEU A 513 -24.19 15.68 8.50
CA LEU A 513 -23.20 16.53 9.18
C LEU A 513 -21.91 15.76 9.48
N PHE A 514 -20.77 16.46 9.36
CA PHE A 514 -19.42 15.97 9.69
C PHE A 514 -18.87 16.57 10.98
N VAL A 515 -19.60 17.48 11.62
CA VAL A 515 -19.19 18.16 12.84
C VAL A 515 -20.26 18.04 13.90
N GLY A 516 -19.85 17.82 15.15
CA GLY A 516 -20.72 17.77 16.31
C GLY A 516 -20.87 19.13 17.00
N PRO A 517 -21.71 19.21 18.05
CA PRO A 517 -21.82 20.39 18.89
C PRO A 517 -20.49 20.70 19.60
N GLY A 518 -20.14 21.98 19.72
CA GLY A 518 -18.92 22.42 20.38
C GLY A 518 -17.67 22.41 19.49
N THR A 519 -17.81 22.05 18.20
CA THR A 519 -16.70 22.08 17.25
C THR A 519 -16.40 23.51 16.80
N GLU A 520 -15.13 23.93 16.87
CA GLU A 520 -14.69 25.19 16.26
C GLU A 520 -14.75 25.09 14.73
N VAL A 521 -15.38 26.08 14.10
CA VAL A 521 -15.51 26.19 12.65
C VAL A 521 -15.07 27.57 12.16
N TYR A 522 -14.74 27.67 10.88
CA TYR A 522 -14.42 28.95 10.23
C TYR A 522 -15.17 29.08 8.90
N ALA A 523 -15.31 30.28 8.41
CA ALA A 523 -15.97 30.54 7.13
C ALA A 523 -15.26 29.79 5.99
N GLY A 524 -16.04 29.07 5.17
CA GLY A 524 -15.50 28.24 4.10
C GLY A 524 -15.11 26.80 4.51
N MET A 525 -15.19 26.44 5.80
CA MET A 525 -15.05 25.07 6.25
C MET A 525 -16.28 24.26 5.83
N ILE A 526 -16.07 23.05 5.32
CA ILE A 526 -17.14 22.10 4.99
C ILE A 526 -17.54 21.37 6.26
N VAL A 527 -18.81 21.43 6.60
CA VAL A 527 -19.38 20.88 7.83
C VAL A 527 -20.37 19.75 7.58
N GLY A 528 -20.57 19.39 6.30
CA GLY A 528 -21.45 18.29 5.93
C GLY A 528 -21.66 18.16 4.43
N LEU A 529 -22.43 17.14 4.04
CA LEU A 529 -22.87 16.83 2.68
C LEU A 529 -24.31 17.32 2.50
N ASN A 530 -24.57 18.11 1.45
CA ASN A 530 -25.91 18.60 1.13
C ASN A 530 -26.77 17.49 0.52
N ASN A 531 -28.07 17.51 0.74
CA ASN A 531 -29.04 16.64 0.04
C ASN A 531 -29.25 17.01 -1.44
N ARG A 532 -28.70 18.16 -1.89
CA ARG A 532 -28.78 18.66 -3.27
C ARG A 532 -27.41 18.75 -3.91
N GLN A 533 -27.38 18.82 -5.23
CA GLN A 533 -26.12 18.89 -6.01
C GLN A 533 -25.34 20.20 -5.82
N GLU A 534 -25.97 21.27 -5.38
CA GLU A 534 -25.32 22.57 -5.20
C GLU A 534 -24.81 22.74 -3.78
N ASP A 535 -23.69 23.43 -3.64
CA ASP A 535 -23.14 23.85 -2.34
C ASP A 535 -24.11 24.80 -1.63
N LEU A 536 -24.20 24.66 -0.32
CA LEU A 536 -25.07 25.47 0.51
C LEU A 536 -24.31 26.07 1.70
N GLU A 537 -24.25 27.40 1.76
CA GLU A 537 -23.73 28.09 2.95
C GLU A 537 -24.76 28.06 4.07
N ILE A 538 -24.33 27.62 5.25
CA ILE A 538 -25.17 27.49 6.44
C ILE A 538 -24.50 28.11 7.67
N ASN A 539 -25.30 28.63 8.57
CA ASN A 539 -24.82 29.15 9.85
C ASN A 539 -24.96 28.06 10.94
N VAL A 540 -23.84 27.44 11.31
CA VAL A 540 -23.78 26.40 12.33
C VAL A 540 -23.40 26.93 13.72
N VAL A 541 -23.12 28.24 13.85
CA VAL A 541 -22.73 28.87 15.12
C VAL A 541 -23.83 29.68 15.77
N LYS A 542 -24.99 29.78 15.10
CA LYS A 542 -26.13 30.59 15.58
C LYS A 542 -26.65 30.09 16.94
N GLU A 543 -26.69 30.99 17.87
CA GLU A 543 -27.32 30.72 19.18
C GLU A 543 -28.84 30.90 19.13
N LYS A 544 -29.53 30.18 20.02
CA LYS A 544 -30.98 30.35 20.22
C LYS A 544 -31.23 31.69 20.90
N HIS A 545 -31.89 32.64 20.23
CA HIS A 545 -32.32 33.87 20.86
C HIS A 545 -33.36 33.55 21.97
N LEU A 546 -33.02 33.88 23.20
CA LEU A 546 -33.95 33.81 24.32
C LEU A 546 -34.96 34.93 24.17
N THR A 547 -36.21 34.61 23.75
CA THR A 547 -37.33 35.55 23.83
C THR A 547 -37.95 35.49 25.21
N ASN A 548 -38.36 36.65 25.77
CA ASN A 548 -38.96 36.77 27.10
C ASN A 548 -40.32 36.05 27.28
N MET A 549 -40.83 35.38 26.27
CA MET A 549 -42.04 34.51 26.36
C MET A 549 -41.63 33.06 26.56
N ARG A 550 -41.54 32.63 27.81
CA ARG A 550 -41.41 31.23 28.17
C ARG A 550 -42.78 30.54 28.04
N SER A 551 -43.01 29.79 26.98
CA SER A 551 -43.98 28.69 27.01
C SER A 551 -43.30 27.49 27.70
N LYS A 552 -43.86 27.00 28.79
CA LYS A 552 -43.35 25.92 29.67
C LYS A 552 -43.26 24.53 28.99
N SER A 553 -43.42 24.41 27.68
CA SER A 553 -43.57 23.12 26.99
C SER A 553 -42.52 22.76 25.95
N SER A 554 -41.38 23.47 25.81
CA SER A 554 -40.43 23.18 24.73
C SER A 554 -38.95 23.22 25.09
N ASP A 555 -38.58 22.98 26.36
CA ASP A 555 -37.16 22.76 26.71
C ASP A 555 -36.81 21.26 26.70
N GLY A 556 -37.25 20.52 25.68
CA GLY A 556 -36.68 19.20 25.38
C GLY A 556 -35.23 19.34 24.93
N ALA A 557 -34.34 18.50 25.45
CA ALA A 557 -32.97 18.41 24.94
C ALA A 557 -32.99 18.23 23.42
N VAL A 558 -32.23 19.05 22.70
CA VAL A 558 -32.10 18.90 21.25
C VAL A 558 -31.46 17.54 20.99
N GLN A 559 -32.23 16.62 20.40
CA GLN A 559 -31.68 15.35 19.91
C GLN A 559 -31.13 15.59 18.52
N LEU A 560 -29.83 15.36 18.36
CA LEU A 560 -29.14 15.37 17.07
C LEU A 560 -28.84 13.92 16.66
N THR A 561 -28.92 13.62 15.38
CA THR A 561 -28.33 12.40 14.83
C THR A 561 -26.81 12.45 15.03
N PRO A 562 -26.14 11.31 15.29
CA PRO A 562 -24.69 11.27 15.31
C PRO A 562 -24.12 11.84 14.00
N PHE A 563 -23.14 12.71 14.09
CA PHE A 563 -22.41 13.19 12.91
C PHE A 563 -21.49 12.08 12.38
N THR A 564 -21.21 12.12 11.09
CA THR A 564 -20.31 11.18 10.43
C THR A 564 -18.87 11.65 10.61
N ASP A 565 -18.05 10.84 11.26
CA ASP A 565 -16.61 11.05 11.37
C ASP A 565 -15.94 10.37 10.18
N LEU A 566 -15.39 11.17 9.26
CA LEU A 566 -14.78 10.68 8.03
C LEU A 566 -13.33 10.26 8.29
N SER A 567 -12.94 9.08 7.81
CA SER A 567 -11.55 8.65 7.76
C SER A 567 -10.74 9.53 6.80
N LEU A 568 -9.41 9.42 6.84
CA LEU A 568 -8.52 10.13 5.91
C LEU A 568 -8.87 9.81 4.45
N GLU A 569 -9.04 8.54 4.12
CA GLU A 569 -9.40 8.08 2.79
C GLU A 569 -10.77 8.65 2.35
N GLN A 570 -11.76 8.60 3.22
CA GLN A 570 -13.07 9.18 2.94
C GLN A 570 -13.02 10.70 2.72
N CYS A 571 -12.15 11.41 3.46
CA CYS A 571 -11.91 12.82 3.25
C CYS A 571 -11.24 13.11 1.90
N ILE A 572 -10.25 12.30 1.51
CA ILE A 572 -9.56 12.42 0.21
C ILE A 572 -10.53 12.18 -0.94
N ASP A 573 -11.39 11.17 -0.84
CA ASP A 573 -12.40 10.85 -1.83
C ASP A 573 -13.49 11.93 -1.93
N PHE A 574 -13.77 12.60 -0.81
CA PHE A 574 -14.80 13.62 -0.72
C PHE A 574 -14.43 14.91 -1.46
N ILE A 575 -13.16 15.34 -1.44
CA ILE A 575 -12.76 16.66 -1.95
C ILE A 575 -12.89 16.78 -3.47
N GLU A 576 -13.42 17.90 -3.91
CA GLU A 576 -13.50 18.31 -5.31
C GLU A 576 -12.34 19.27 -5.69
N ASP A 577 -12.26 19.66 -6.97
CA ASP A 577 -11.16 20.48 -7.51
C ASP A 577 -11.01 21.86 -6.81
N ASP A 578 -12.10 22.40 -6.27
CA ASP A 578 -12.13 23.67 -5.53
C ASP A 578 -12.07 23.50 -4.00
N GLU A 579 -11.74 22.31 -3.53
CA GLU A 579 -11.69 21.96 -2.12
C GLU A 579 -10.30 21.50 -1.70
N LEU A 580 -10.04 21.55 -0.41
CA LEU A 580 -8.81 21.11 0.22
C LEU A 580 -9.14 20.36 1.51
N LEU A 581 -8.32 19.39 1.85
CA LEU A 581 -8.32 18.73 3.15
C LEU A 581 -7.18 19.29 4.00
N GLU A 582 -7.51 19.88 5.14
CA GLU A 582 -6.56 20.25 6.18
C GLU A 582 -6.27 19.02 7.03
N VAL A 583 -5.01 18.61 7.08
CA VAL A 583 -4.52 17.45 7.83
C VAL A 583 -3.65 17.93 8.98
N THR A 584 -4.04 17.57 10.19
CA THR A 584 -3.29 17.87 11.41
C THR A 584 -3.14 16.60 12.26
N PRO A 585 -2.23 16.54 13.22
CA PRO A 585 -2.09 15.39 14.13
C PRO A 585 -3.40 15.00 14.84
N GLN A 586 -4.27 15.98 15.10
CA GLN A 586 -5.47 15.77 15.89
C GLN A 586 -6.76 15.71 15.08
N ASN A 587 -6.83 16.45 13.95
CA ASN A 587 -8.07 16.63 13.21
C ASN A 587 -7.86 16.57 11.69
N LEU A 588 -8.92 16.14 10.99
CA LEU A 588 -9.11 16.25 9.56
C LEU A 588 -10.23 17.26 9.30
N ARG A 589 -9.99 18.30 8.50
CA ARG A 589 -10.99 19.34 8.22
C ARG A 589 -11.09 19.58 6.73
N LEU A 590 -12.27 19.39 6.20
CA LEU A 590 -12.60 19.71 4.81
C LEU A 590 -12.87 21.20 4.68
N ARG A 591 -12.40 21.83 3.61
CA ARG A 591 -12.66 23.25 3.36
C ARG A 591 -12.67 23.61 1.88
N LYS A 592 -13.30 24.72 1.55
CA LYS A 592 -13.14 25.32 0.22
C LYS A 592 -11.75 25.93 0.07
N ARG A 593 -11.18 25.88 -1.12
CA ARG A 593 -9.91 26.53 -1.47
C ARG A 593 -9.97 28.03 -1.24
N TYR A 594 -11.05 28.67 -1.70
CA TYR A 594 -11.35 30.07 -1.46
C TYR A 594 -12.36 30.19 -0.31
N LEU A 595 -11.94 30.75 0.82
CA LEU A 595 -12.77 30.81 2.03
C LEU A 595 -13.88 31.86 1.93
N ASP A 596 -13.64 32.98 1.23
CA ASP A 596 -14.64 34.03 1.03
C ASP A 596 -15.67 33.65 -0.03
N SER A 597 -16.96 33.84 0.30
CA SER A 597 -18.10 33.50 -0.58
C SER A 597 -18.11 34.28 -1.89
N ASN A 598 -17.72 35.57 -1.86
CA ASN A 598 -17.70 36.39 -3.06
C ASN A 598 -16.55 35.99 -3.99
N GLU A 599 -15.41 35.61 -3.39
CA GLU A 599 -14.27 35.09 -4.13
C GLU A 599 -14.62 33.78 -4.83
N ARG A 600 -15.27 32.82 -4.15
CA ARG A 600 -15.78 31.59 -4.78
C ARG A 600 -16.68 31.87 -5.98
N LYS A 601 -17.65 32.77 -5.80
CA LYS A 601 -18.57 33.18 -6.90
C LYS A 601 -17.86 33.83 -8.08
N ARG A 602 -16.80 34.61 -7.81
CA ARG A 602 -15.97 35.23 -8.86
C ARG A 602 -15.19 34.19 -9.64
N MET A 603 -14.54 33.25 -8.93
CA MET A 603 -13.72 32.20 -9.55
C MET A 603 -14.59 31.22 -10.35
N ALA A 604 -15.77 30.84 -9.86
CA ALA A 604 -16.72 29.99 -10.57
C ALA A 604 -17.26 30.64 -11.88
N LYS A 605 -17.27 31.98 -11.98
CA LYS A 605 -17.60 32.69 -13.21
C LYS A 605 -16.45 32.77 -14.21
N SER A 606 -15.19 32.74 -13.73
CA SER A 606 -14.01 32.81 -14.60
C SER A 606 -13.63 31.43 -15.19
N SER A 607 -14.16 30.35 -14.64
CA SER A 607 -13.92 28.94 -15.07
C SER A 607 -14.97 28.43 -16.06
N LYS A 608 -16.05 29.20 -16.30
CA LYS A 608 -17.06 28.99 -17.36
C LYS A 608 -16.70 29.79 -18.60
#